data_92d34840666a9b5ce5c5ad6bcbd71af9
#
_entry.id   92d34840666a9b5ce5c5ad6bcbd71af9
#
_cell.length_a   1.000
_cell.length_b   1.000
_cell.length_c   1.000
_cell.angle_alpha   90.00
_cell.angle_beta   90.00
_cell.angle_gamma   90.00
#
_symmetry.space_group_name_H-M   'P 1'
#
loop_
_entity.id
_entity.type
_entity.pdbx_description
1 polymer ?
#
loop_
_entity_poly.entity_id
_entity_poly.type
_entity_poly.pdbx_seq_one_letter_code
_entity_poly.pdbx_strand_id
1 'polypeptide(L)'
;MRIFISFKSRVRRICQPASSVASSTLAGTCKCNVLAPWLTALAFTLTAQQGHACTLNVTGVNFGSYDVFSNSALDTTGNIDVNCPSGVGYSMALTAGGGTHTQRVMNSGGHRLNYNLYTAANRAVVWGDATSGTVRVNATGIGVNVNHGVYGRIPALQNLHAGSYSDIIIVELTF
;
A
#
# COMPACT_ATOMS: atom_id res chain seq x y z
N MET A 1 -1.45 -0.61 28.26
CA MET A 1 -0.54 -0.90 27.13
C MET A 1 -1.24 -0.44 25.87
N ARG A 2 -0.60 0.38 25.00
CA ARG A 2 -1.22 0.82 23.74
C ARG A 2 -0.50 0.13 22.59
N ILE A 3 -1.25 -0.45 21.65
CA ILE A 3 -0.69 -1.17 20.50
C ILE A 3 -1.34 -0.63 19.24
N PHE A 4 -0.51 -0.03 18.36
CA PHE A 4 -1.02 0.56 17.14
C PHE A 4 -0.02 0.46 15.99
N ILE A 5 -0.55 0.43 14.78
CA ILE A 5 0.20 0.52 13.53
C ILE A 5 -0.16 1.84 12.87
N SER A 6 0.82 2.64 12.55
CA SER A 6 0.67 3.83 11.74
C SER A 6 0.89 3.47 10.27
N PHE A 7 -0.03 3.86 9.40
CA PHE A 7 0.15 3.74 7.97
C PHE A 7 0.68 5.05 7.37
N LYS A 8 1.63 4.91 6.43
CA LYS A 8 2.06 6.00 5.54
C LYS A 8 1.68 5.62 4.12
N SER A 9 1.23 6.58 3.34
CA SER A 9 0.84 6.38 1.94
C SER A 9 1.99 6.73 1.00
N ARG A 10 2.19 5.91 -0.04
CA ARG A 10 3.07 6.20 -1.17
C ARG A 10 2.33 5.87 -2.45
N VAL A 11 2.18 6.86 -3.33
CA VAL A 11 1.50 6.72 -4.61
C VAL A 11 2.54 6.76 -5.72
N ARG A 12 2.53 5.78 -6.62
CA ARG A 12 3.41 5.68 -7.78
C ARG A 12 2.58 5.54 -9.05
N ARG A 13 2.93 6.32 -10.09
CA ARG A 13 2.39 6.13 -11.45
C ARG A 13 3.33 5.25 -12.25
N ILE A 14 2.79 4.30 -12.98
CA ILE A 14 3.54 3.58 -14.00
C ILE A 14 3.41 4.37 -15.29
N CYS A 15 4.48 5.01 -15.74
CA CYS A 15 4.54 5.59 -17.09
C CYS A 15 4.54 4.43 -18.09
N GLN A 16 3.42 4.14 -18.75
CA GLN A 16 3.44 3.27 -19.91
C GLN A 16 4.18 3.99 -21.04
N PRO A 17 5.19 3.35 -21.69
CA PRO A 17 5.73 3.92 -22.91
C PRO A 17 4.60 3.93 -23.96
N ALA A 18 4.38 5.08 -24.57
CA ALA A 18 3.50 5.20 -25.73
C ALA A 18 3.99 4.20 -26.77
N SER A 19 3.13 3.26 -27.16
CA SER A 19 3.40 2.31 -28.24
C SER A 19 3.49 3.07 -29.57
N SER A 20 4.69 3.41 -30.01
CA SER A 20 4.99 3.73 -31.40
C SER A 20 6.47 3.50 -31.69
N VAL A 21 6.69 2.48 -32.52
CA VAL A 21 7.79 2.28 -33.50
C VAL A 21 9.20 2.72 -33.10
N ALA A 22 10.02 1.68 -32.89
CA ALA A 22 11.46 1.57 -33.05
C ALA A 22 12.31 2.87 -33.00
N SER A 23 13.15 3.01 -32.00
CA SER A 23 14.60 3.09 -32.11
C SER A 23 15.27 3.14 -30.74
N SER A 24 16.32 2.38 -30.67
CA SER A 24 17.29 2.15 -29.60
C SER A 24 17.70 3.36 -28.74
N THR A 25 18.06 3.01 -27.51
CA THR A 25 19.03 3.57 -26.56
C THR A 25 18.54 4.43 -25.41
N LEU A 26 18.90 3.93 -24.22
CA LEU A 26 19.28 4.60 -22.98
C LEU A 26 18.19 4.94 -21.94
N ALA A 27 18.48 4.41 -20.75
CA ALA A 27 17.91 4.76 -19.47
C ALA A 27 17.63 6.27 -19.34
N GLY A 28 16.40 6.65 -19.00
CA GLY A 28 16.06 8.06 -18.86
C GLY A 28 14.87 8.30 -17.99
N THR A 29 15.11 9.06 -16.98
CA THR A 29 14.20 9.92 -16.23
C THR A 29 13.00 10.40 -17.07
N CYS A 30 11.80 10.21 -16.52
CA CYS A 30 10.55 10.75 -17.06
C CYS A 30 10.60 12.30 -17.02
N LYS A 31 11.14 12.94 -18.04
CA LYS A 31 11.09 14.38 -18.26
C LYS A 31 10.11 14.65 -19.39
N CYS A 32 9.00 15.29 -19.07
CA CYS A 32 8.17 15.94 -20.07
C CYS A 32 8.93 17.17 -20.61
N ASN A 33 9.70 17.01 -21.69
CA ASN A 33 10.34 18.13 -22.36
C ASN A 33 9.48 18.56 -23.54
N VAL A 34 8.86 19.72 -23.41
CA VAL A 34 8.21 20.42 -24.52
C VAL A 34 9.29 21.23 -25.21
N LEU A 35 9.87 20.71 -26.27
CA LEU A 35 10.66 21.49 -27.23
C LEU A 35 9.81 21.67 -28.49
N ALA A 36 9.40 22.89 -28.74
CA ALA A 36 8.85 23.31 -30.00
C ALA A 36 9.97 23.50 -31.03
N PRO A 37 9.79 23.08 -32.30
CA PRO A 37 10.21 23.92 -33.39
C PRO A 37 9.12 24.14 -34.46
N TRP A 38 8.85 25.36 -34.74
CA TRP A 38 8.49 26.06 -35.96
C TRP A 38 7.75 25.36 -37.11
N LEU A 39 6.53 25.92 -37.40
CA LEU A 39 5.90 26.11 -38.71
C LEU A 39 5.44 24.88 -39.50
N THR A 40 4.19 24.51 -39.30
CA THR A 40 3.15 24.40 -40.37
C THR A 40 1.79 24.28 -39.66
N ALA A 41 0.82 25.13 -40.08
CA ALA A 41 -0.54 25.14 -39.51
C ALA A 41 -1.31 23.90 -39.98
N LEU A 42 -1.27 22.85 -39.17
CA LEU A 42 -2.33 21.84 -39.08
C LEU A 42 -2.91 21.96 -37.68
N ALA A 43 -4.22 22.18 -37.62
CA ALA A 43 -4.97 22.20 -36.34
C ALA A 43 -4.82 20.84 -35.64
N PHE A 44 -3.76 20.71 -34.86
CA PHE A 44 -3.62 19.61 -33.89
C PHE A 44 -4.57 19.94 -32.75
N THR A 45 -5.73 19.29 -32.70
CA THR A 45 -6.53 19.24 -31.49
C THR A 45 -5.67 18.62 -30.39
N LEU A 46 -5.12 19.47 -29.53
CA LEU A 46 -4.44 19.04 -28.31
C LEU A 46 -5.55 18.42 -27.42
N THR A 47 -5.72 17.10 -27.52
CA THR A 47 -6.48 16.37 -26.51
C THR A 47 -5.65 16.43 -25.24
N ALA A 48 -6.07 17.30 -24.32
CA ALA A 48 -5.52 17.31 -22.97
C ALA A 48 -5.67 15.89 -22.40
N GLN A 49 -4.57 15.16 -22.31
CA GLN A 49 -4.55 13.89 -21.57
C GLN A 49 -4.86 14.26 -20.12
N GLN A 50 -6.10 14.04 -19.71
CA GLN A 50 -6.49 14.12 -18.32
C GLN A 50 -5.65 13.11 -17.56
N GLY A 51 -4.65 13.61 -16.85
CA GLY A 51 -3.79 12.78 -16.01
C GLY A 51 -4.66 12.09 -14.95
N HIS A 52 -4.93 10.81 -15.13
CA HIS A 52 -5.65 9.99 -14.17
C HIS A 52 -4.83 9.95 -12.88
N ALA A 53 -5.30 10.61 -11.85
CA ALA A 53 -4.64 10.60 -10.53
C ALA A 53 -5.49 9.76 -9.57
N CYS A 54 -4.89 8.71 -9.01
CA CYS A 54 -5.48 8.00 -7.90
C CYS A 54 -5.14 8.69 -6.59
N THR A 55 -6.09 8.74 -5.67
CA THR A 55 -5.87 9.19 -4.30
C THR A 55 -5.93 8.02 -3.32
N LEU A 56 -5.13 8.11 -2.27
CA LEU A 56 -4.98 7.08 -1.25
C LEU A 56 -5.14 7.72 0.13
N ASN A 57 -6.13 7.27 0.88
CA ASN A 57 -6.32 7.61 2.28
C ASN A 57 -6.20 6.34 3.13
N VAL A 58 -5.47 6.42 4.25
CA VAL A 58 -5.15 5.25 5.07
C VAL A 58 -5.47 5.52 6.54
N THR A 59 -6.21 4.59 7.15
CA THR A 59 -6.49 4.60 8.58
C THR A 59 -5.69 3.49 9.23
N GLY A 60 -4.89 3.85 10.24
CA GLY A 60 -4.03 2.91 10.95
C GLY A 60 -4.81 1.79 11.63
N VAL A 61 -4.11 0.73 11.99
CA VAL A 61 -4.67 -0.42 12.72
C VAL A 61 -4.40 -0.23 14.21
N ASN A 62 -5.45 -0.13 15.01
CA ASN A 62 -5.37 -0.01 16.46
C ASN A 62 -5.83 -1.31 17.12
N PHE A 63 -4.93 -2.00 17.80
CA PHE A 63 -5.22 -3.25 18.51
C PHE A 63 -5.72 -3.02 19.94
N GLY A 64 -5.60 -1.79 20.47
CA GLY A 64 -5.98 -1.53 21.87
C GLY A 64 -5.01 -2.17 22.87
N SER A 65 -5.54 -2.94 23.82
CA SER A 65 -4.76 -3.61 24.87
C SER A 65 -4.57 -5.08 24.56
N TYR A 66 -3.36 -5.58 24.74
CA TYR A 66 -3.02 -7.01 24.61
C TYR A 66 -2.87 -7.63 25.98
N ASP A 67 -3.55 -8.74 26.20
CA ASP A 67 -3.42 -9.56 27.41
C ASP A 67 -2.46 -10.73 27.14
N VAL A 68 -1.33 -10.74 27.85
CA VAL A 68 -0.27 -11.77 27.69
C VAL A 68 -0.71 -13.17 28.18
N PHE A 69 -1.77 -13.24 28.98
CA PHE A 69 -2.32 -14.51 29.47
C PHE A 69 -3.48 -15.05 28.64
N SER A 70 -3.94 -14.27 27.66
CA SER A 70 -5.03 -14.70 26.78
C SER A 70 -4.58 -15.82 25.86
N ASN A 71 -5.35 -16.90 25.80
CA ASN A 71 -5.17 -18.00 24.84
C ASN A 71 -5.73 -17.68 23.45
N SER A 72 -6.36 -16.52 23.28
CA SER A 72 -6.94 -16.10 22.01
C SER A 72 -6.08 -15.01 21.36
N ALA A 73 -5.91 -15.11 20.04
CA ALA A 73 -5.27 -14.05 19.28
C ALA A 73 -6.08 -12.75 19.34
N LEU A 74 -5.40 -11.61 19.33
CA LEU A 74 -6.04 -10.30 19.29
C LEU A 74 -6.18 -9.85 17.83
N ASP A 75 -7.41 -9.73 17.41
CA ASP A 75 -7.79 -9.37 16.03
C ASP A 75 -8.36 -7.96 15.97
N THR A 76 -8.04 -7.25 14.90
CA THR A 76 -8.57 -5.92 14.62
C THR A 76 -8.60 -5.63 13.12
N THR A 77 -9.21 -4.51 12.74
CA THR A 77 -9.33 -4.10 11.35
C THR A 77 -8.97 -2.63 11.20
N GLY A 78 -8.24 -2.31 10.13
CA GLY A 78 -8.02 -0.96 9.61
C GLY A 78 -8.58 -0.84 8.21
N ASN A 79 -8.49 0.35 7.62
CA ASN A 79 -9.04 0.65 6.30
C ASN A 79 -8.04 1.39 5.43
N ILE A 80 -8.07 1.06 4.13
CA ILE A 80 -7.39 1.76 3.06
C ILE A 80 -8.46 2.16 2.05
N ASP A 81 -8.66 3.47 1.86
CA ASP A 81 -9.59 4.02 0.89
C ASP A 81 -8.83 4.47 -0.35
N VAL A 82 -9.21 3.94 -1.51
CA VAL A 82 -8.63 4.28 -2.81
C VAL A 82 -9.70 4.88 -3.70
N ASN A 83 -9.41 6.04 -4.28
CA ASN A 83 -10.23 6.62 -5.32
C ASN A 83 -9.39 6.75 -6.59
N CYS A 84 -9.70 5.92 -7.57
CA CYS A 84 -9.16 5.97 -8.93
C CYS A 84 -10.27 6.20 -9.93
N PRO A 85 -10.01 6.90 -11.04
CA PRO A 85 -10.96 7.03 -12.13
C PRO A 85 -11.43 5.68 -12.64
N SER A 86 -12.66 5.64 -13.17
CA SER A 86 -13.25 4.40 -13.72
C SER A 86 -12.36 3.80 -14.80
N GLY A 87 -12.13 2.47 -14.72
CA GLY A 87 -11.31 1.72 -15.66
C GLY A 87 -9.80 1.73 -15.37
N VAL A 88 -9.32 2.54 -14.43
CA VAL A 88 -7.89 2.58 -14.08
C VAL A 88 -7.57 1.40 -13.14
N GLY A 89 -6.72 0.48 -13.62
CA GLY A 89 -6.20 -0.61 -12.80
C GLY A 89 -5.20 -0.09 -11.75
N TYR A 90 -5.23 -0.64 -10.54
CA TYR A 90 -4.26 -0.32 -9.51
C TYR A 90 -3.88 -1.53 -8.66
N SER A 91 -2.71 -1.45 -8.07
CA SER A 91 -2.15 -2.48 -7.18
C SER A 91 -1.70 -1.86 -5.87
N MET A 92 -2.02 -2.52 -4.76
CA MET A 92 -1.61 -2.09 -3.43
C MET A 92 -0.71 -3.12 -2.78
N ALA A 93 0.42 -2.65 -2.25
CA ALA A 93 1.35 -3.43 -1.45
C ALA A 93 1.52 -2.83 -0.06
N LEU A 94 1.76 -3.69 0.94
CA LEU A 94 2.15 -3.29 2.28
C LEU A 94 3.61 -3.67 2.53
N THR A 95 4.40 -2.77 3.10
CA THR A 95 5.78 -3.08 3.50
C THR A 95 5.83 -4.03 4.70
N ALA A 96 7.03 -4.55 4.95
CA ALA A 96 7.28 -5.46 6.07
C ALA A 96 7.32 -4.76 7.45
N GLY A 97 7.46 -3.41 7.48
CA GLY A 97 7.66 -2.69 8.74
C GLY A 97 8.94 -3.07 9.46
N GLY A 98 8.86 -3.22 10.76
CA GLY A 98 10.00 -3.58 11.63
C GLY A 98 10.43 -5.04 11.59
N GLY A 99 9.81 -5.88 10.75
CA GLY A 99 10.10 -7.32 10.62
C GLY A 99 10.26 -7.79 9.19
N THR A 100 9.64 -8.93 8.88
CA THR A 100 9.49 -9.48 7.52
C THR A 100 8.03 -9.47 7.11
N HIS A 101 7.72 -9.71 5.82
CA HIS A 101 6.33 -9.82 5.38
C HIS A 101 5.59 -11.00 6.03
N THR A 102 6.29 -12.11 6.29
CA THR A 102 5.70 -13.30 6.93
C THR A 102 5.57 -13.14 8.45
N GLN A 103 6.39 -12.30 9.07
CA GLN A 103 6.36 -12.01 10.50
C GLN A 103 6.73 -10.56 10.76
N ARG A 104 5.73 -9.69 10.80
CA ARG A 104 5.89 -8.29 11.16
C ARG A 104 6.12 -8.12 12.65
N VAL A 105 6.77 -7.03 13.03
CA VAL A 105 7.16 -6.77 14.42
C VAL A 105 6.90 -5.32 14.79
N MET A 106 6.15 -5.11 15.85
CA MET A 106 6.08 -3.82 16.56
C MET A 106 7.18 -3.75 17.62
N ASN A 107 7.69 -2.58 17.87
CA ASN A 107 8.78 -2.36 18.82
C ASN A 107 8.35 -1.44 19.96
N SER A 108 8.93 -1.68 21.16
CA SER A 108 8.82 -0.85 22.34
C SER A 108 10.10 -0.95 23.17
N GLY A 109 10.98 0.06 23.13
CA GLY A 109 12.19 0.11 23.96
C GLY A 109 13.09 -1.13 23.87
N GLY A 110 13.23 -1.75 22.71
CA GLY A 110 14.01 -2.99 22.51
C GLY A 110 13.19 -4.27 22.63
N HIS A 111 11.96 -4.22 23.13
CA HIS A 111 11.03 -5.36 23.18
C HIS A 111 10.25 -5.47 21.87
N ARG A 112 9.91 -6.70 21.48
CA ARG A 112 9.30 -7.02 20.19
C ARG A 112 7.98 -7.74 20.38
N LEU A 113 6.98 -7.34 19.58
CA LEU A 113 5.64 -7.94 19.51
C LEU A 113 5.38 -8.38 18.08
N ASN A 114 5.20 -9.68 17.87
CA ASN A 114 4.90 -10.23 16.55
C ASN A 114 3.44 -9.98 16.18
N TYR A 115 3.20 -9.66 14.93
CA TYR A 115 1.85 -9.50 14.35
C TYR A 115 1.88 -9.78 12.86
N ASN A 116 0.71 -9.82 12.23
CA ASN A 116 0.63 -9.73 10.77
C ASN A 116 -0.64 -9.03 10.28
N LEU A 117 -0.64 -8.70 8.99
CA LEU A 117 -1.72 -8.04 8.27
C LEU A 117 -2.17 -8.92 7.11
N TYR A 118 -3.48 -9.02 6.94
CA TYR A 118 -4.10 -9.95 6.00
C TYR A 118 -5.10 -9.24 5.10
N THR A 119 -5.38 -9.85 3.94
CA THR A 119 -6.29 -9.31 2.93
C THR A 119 -7.77 -9.56 3.23
N ALA A 120 -8.08 -10.52 4.13
CA ALA A 120 -9.45 -10.92 4.43
C ALA A 120 -9.64 -11.30 5.91
N ALA A 121 -10.89 -11.29 6.36
CA ALA A 121 -11.26 -11.56 7.76
C ALA A 121 -10.89 -12.98 8.24
N ASN A 122 -10.78 -13.95 7.34
CA ASN A 122 -10.32 -15.32 7.65
C ASN A 122 -8.82 -15.39 7.94
N ARG A 123 -8.05 -14.33 7.64
CA ARG A 123 -6.60 -14.21 7.85
C ARG A 123 -5.78 -15.35 7.25
N ALA A 124 -6.22 -15.86 6.10
CA ALA A 124 -5.53 -16.93 5.38
C ALA A 124 -4.35 -16.42 4.54
N VAL A 125 -4.45 -15.19 4.02
CA VAL A 125 -3.48 -14.65 3.05
C VAL A 125 -2.87 -13.36 3.59
N VAL A 126 -1.54 -13.37 3.76
CA VAL A 126 -0.79 -12.20 4.22
C VAL A 126 -0.73 -11.14 3.12
N TRP A 127 -1.09 -9.90 3.48
CA TRP A 127 -0.96 -8.76 2.59
C TRP A 127 0.47 -8.22 2.63
N GLY A 128 1.18 -8.34 1.54
CA GLY A 128 2.58 -7.88 1.38
C GLY A 128 2.81 -7.25 0.02
N ASP A 129 3.93 -7.58 -0.60
CA ASP A 129 4.39 -7.06 -1.88
C ASP A 129 4.52 -8.13 -2.99
N ALA A 130 3.90 -9.28 -2.80
CA ALA A 130 3.99 -10.48 -3.64
C ALA A 130 5.35 -11.21 -3.54
N THR A 131 6.16 -10.93 -2.54
CA THR A 131 7.34 -11.73 -2.19
C THR A 131 7.06 -12.65 -1.02
N SER A 132 7.89 -13.67 -0.81
CA SER A 132 7.83 -14.58 0.35
C SER A 132 6.44 -15.19 0.61
N GLY A 133 5.68 -15.51 -0.45
CA GLY A 133 4.33 -16.10 -0.33
C GLY A 133 3.23 -15.12 0.07
N THR A 134 3.51 -13.82 0.08
CA THR A 134 2.51 -12.77 0.33
C THR A 134 1.87 -12.29 -0.98
N VAL A 135 0.79 -11.52 -0.90
CA VAL A 135 0.09 -11.01 -2.07
C VAL A 135 -0.03 -9.50 -2.08
N ARG A 136 -0.19 -8.92 -3.27
CA ARG A 136 -0.71 -7.57 -3.47
C ARG A 136 -2.21 -7.64 -3.67
N VAL A 137 -2.92 -6.59 -3.32
CA VAL A 137 -4.33 -6.43 -3.70
C VAL A 137 -4.39 -5.63 -4.98
N ASN A 138 -4.99 -6.24 -6.02
CA ASN A 138 -5.20 -5.60 -7.31
C ASN A 138 -6.68 -5.30 -7.48
N ALA A 139 -6.99 -4.12 -8.02
CA ALA A 139 -8.37 -3.72 -8.29
C ALA A 139 -8.42 -2.72 -9.45
N THR A 140 -9.64 -2.37 -9.86
CA THR A 140 -9.90 -1.37 -10.90
C THR A 140 -10.75 -0.25 -10.31
N GLY A 141 -10.37 0.98 -10.59
CA GLY A 141 -11.11 2.16 -10.18
C GLY A 141 -12.52 2.20 -10.77
N ILE A 142 -13.46 2.69 -10.00
CA ILE A 142 -14.86 2.86 -10.38
C ILE A 142 -15.32 4.33 -10.30
N GLY A 143 -14.38 5.26 -10.15
CA GLY A 143 -14.65 6.71 -10.07
C GLY A 143 -15.14 7.21 -8.71
N VAL A 144 -15.23 6.33 -7.72
CA VAL A 144 -15.57 6.65 -6.32
C VAL A 144 -14.63 5.96 -5.37
N ASN A 145 -14.69 6.31 -4.07
CA ASN A 145 -13.90 5.65 -3.05
C ASN A 145 -14.25 4.16 -2.94
N VAL A 146 -13.23 3.32 -3.00
CA VAL A 146 -13.30 1.88 -2.72
C VAL A 146 -12.54 1.62 -1.43
N ASN A 147 -13.22 1.02 -0.45
CA ASN A 147 -12.63 0.64 0.82
C ASN A 147 -12.04 -0.77 0.76
N HIS A 148 -10.79 -0.90 1.20
CA HIS A 148 -10.08 -2.16 1.35
C HIS A 148 -9.76 -2.38 2.84
N GLY A 149 -10.41 -3.38 3.44
CA GLY A 149 -10.18 -3.76 4.83
C GLY A 149 -8.79 -4.38 5.03
N VAL A 150 -8.07 -3.92 6.05
CA VAL A 150 -6.79 -4.51 6.49
C VAL A 150 -7.04 -5.26 7.78
N TYR A 151 -6.87 -6.58 7.76
CA TYR A 151 -7.17 -7.43 8.90
C TYR A 151 -5.89 -7.73 9.68
N GLY A 152 -5.76 -7.15 10.87
CA GLY A 152 -4.62 -7.34 11.75
C GLY A 152 -4.83 -8.51 12.72
N ARG A 153 -3.74 -9.22 13.05
CA ARG A 153 -3.70 -10.25 14.09
C ARG A 153 -2.41 -10.20 14.89
N ILE A 154 -2.54 -10.17 16.18
CA ILE A 154 -1.47 -10.45 17.14
C ILE A 154 -1.70 -11.86 17.69
N PRO A 155 -0.75 -12.82 17.51
CA PRO A 155 -0.85 -14.15 18.10
C PRO A 155 -0.99 -14.09 19.63
N ALA A 156 -1.68 -15.08 20.20
CA ALA A 156 -1.81 -15.24 21.64
C ALA A 156 -0.48 -15.57 22.33
N LEU A 157 -0.43 -15.45 23.66
CA LEU A 157 0.63 -15.96 24.55
C LEU A 157 2.02 -15.44 24.23
N GLN A 158 2.15 -14.19 23.76
CA GLN A 158 3.46 -13.57 23.61
C GLN A 158 3.91 -12.97 24.94
N ASN A 159 5.11 -13.36 25.39
CA ASN A 159 5.69 -12.81 26.61
C ASN A 159 6.22 -11.40 26.35
N LEU A 160 5.55 -10.40 26.90
CA LEU A 160 5.82 -8.98 26.65
C LEU A 160 6.04 -8.21 27.92
N HIS A 161 6.89 -7.20 27.87
CA HIS A 161 6.96 -6.16 28.88
C HIS A 161 5.83 -5.14 28.72
N ALA A 162 5.40 -4.54 29.82
CA ALA A 162 4.44 -3.44 29.76
C ALA A 162 5.03 -2.25 28.98
N GLY A 163 4.25 -1.71 28.04
CA GLY A 163 4.73 -0.61 27.18
C GLY A 163 3.78 -0.29 26.05
N SER A 164 4.15 0.70 25.26
CA SER A 164 3.46 1.04 24.00
C SER A 164 4.24 0.45 22.83
N TYR A 165 3.61 -0.44 22.09
CA TYR A 165 4.20 -1.08 20.91
C TYR A 165 3.67 -0.43 19.65
N SER A 166 4.58 -0.11 18.72
CA SER A 166 4.20 0.51 17.45
C SER A 166 5.05 0.02 16.29
N ASP A 167 4.48 0.12 15.09
CA ASP A 167 5.18 -0.09 13.82
C ASP A 167 4.67 0.91 12.78
N ILE A 168 5.45 1.10 11.70
CA ILE A 168 5.10 1.95 10.57
C ILE A 168 5.09 1.10 9.31
N ILE A 169 3.92 0.98 8.70
CA ILE A 169 3.73 0.30 7.42
C ILE A 169 3.50 1.34 6.32
N ILE A 170 4.22 1.19 5.22
CA ILE A 170 3.97 2.00 4.03
C ILE A 170 3.00 1.24 3.13
N VAL A 171 1.89 1.89 2.78
CA VAL A 171 0.96 1.44 1.76
C VAL A 171 1.42 2.02 0.43
N GLU A 172 1.86 1.17 -0.48
CA GLU A 172 2.27 1.56 -1.83
C GLU A 172 1.11 1.32 -2.81
N LEU A 173 0.59 2.39 -3.39
CA LEU A 173 -0.39 2.36 -4.47
C LEU A 173 0.34 2.59 -5.79
N THR A 174 0.14 1.68 -6.75
CA THR A 174 0.71 1.75 -8.11
C THR A 174 -0.40 1.68 -9.14
N PHE A 175 -0.45 2.60 -10.11
CA PHE A 175 -1.46 2.70 -11.19
C PHE A 175 -0.88 3.30 -12.46
#